data_08c60002b1ebbb2b8f0ed1143d66c061
#
_entry.id   08c60002b1ebbb2b8f0ed1143d66c061
#
_cell.length_a   1.000
_cell.length_b   1.000
_cell.length_c   1.000
_cell.angle_alpha   90.00
_cell.angle_beta   90.00
_cell.angle_gamma   90.00
#
_symmetry.space_group_name_H-M   'P 1'
#
loop_
_entity.id
_entity.type
_entity.pdbx_description
1 polymer ?
#
loop_
_entity_poly.entity_id
_entity_poly.type
_entity_poly.pdbx_seq_one_letter_code
_entity_poly.pdbx_strand_id
1 'polypeptide(L)'
;MVITVFRSRLNPDVQDEYAGWAARMSELAQKMPGYISHKGFVAADGERVTIVEFESEEAQRAWRAHPEHIEAQKKGRAGFYLEYRIQVCEVPRQTSFPK
;
A
#
# COMPACT_ATOMS: atom_id res chain seq x y z
N MET A 1 -2.02 -16.43 1.79
CA MET A 1 -2.34 -14.99 1.72
C MET A 1 -1.25 -14.18 2.38
N VAL A 2 -0.91 -13.06 1.77
CA VAL A 2 0.14 -12.17 2.24
C VAL A 2 -0.47 -10.78 2.45
N ILE A 3 -0.11 -10.15 3.56
CA ILE A 3 -0.53 -8.78 3.87
C ILE A 3 0.69 -7.88 3.83
N THR A 4 0.57 -6.76 3.11
CA THR A 4 1.54 -5.67 3.20
C THR A 4 0.97 -4.61 4.12
N VAL A 5 1.74 -4.24 5.13
CA VAL A 5 1.41 -3.14 6.04
C VAL A 5 2.34 -1.98 5.70
N PHE A 6 1.77 -0.93 5.13
CA PHE A 6 2.50 0.27 4.74
C PHE A 6 2.15 1.40 5.69
N ARG A 7 3.14 1.81 6.48
CA ARG A 7 2.99 2.90 7.46
C ARG A 7 3.78 4.11 6.99
N SER A 8 3.17 5.28 7.03
CA SER A 8 3.83 6.49 6.54
C SER A 8 3.35 7.75 7.23
N ARG A 9 4.17 8.80 7.12
CA ARG A 9 3.78 10.17 7.41
C ARG A 9 3.98 10.98 6.15
N LEU A 10 2.90 11.58 5.67
CA LEU A 10 2.89 12.31 4.43
C LEU A 10 3.44 13.73 4.62
N ASN A 11 4.23 14.18 3.66
CA ASN A 11 4.62 15.59 3.58
C ASN A 11 3.37 16.43 3.25
N PRO A 12 2.95 17.35 4.13
CA PRO A 12 1.72 18.11 3.92
C PRO A 12 1.75 19.04 2.69
N ASP A 13 2.94 19.37 2.20
CA ASP A 13 3.09 20.29 1.06
C ASP A 13 2.75 19.66 -0.29
N VAL A 14 2.63 18.33 -0.35
CA VAL A 14 2.41 17.58 -1.60
C VAL A 14 1.13 16.73 -1.58
N GLN A 15 0.19 17.07 -0.71
CA GLN A 15 -1.05 16.28 -0.55
C GLN A 15 -1.84 16.10 -1.85
N ASP A 16 -2.00 17.15 -2.62
CA ASP A 16 -2.78 17.10 -3.85
C ASP A 16 -2.11 16.21 -4.90
N GLU A 17 -0.80 16.36 -5.09
CA GLU A 17 -0.04 15.53 -6.00
C GLU A 17 -0.05 14.07 -5.55
N TYR A 18 0.15 13.84 -4.26
CA TYR A 18 0.09 12.49 -3.68
C TYR A 18 -1.26 11.84 -3.92
N ALA A 19 -2.36 12.56 -3.72
CA ALA A 19 -3.71 12.02 -3.89
C ALA A 19 -3.93 11.49 -5.30
N GLY A 20 -3.42 12.18 -6.33
CA GLY A 20 -3.49 11.72 -7.71
C GLY A 20 -2.72 10.43 -7.93
N TRP A 21 -1.51 10.33 -7.40
CA TRP A 21 -0.70 9.12 -7.48
C TRP A 21 -1.32 7.96 -6.71
N ALA A 22 -1.85 8.22 -5.51
CA ALA A 22 -2.50 7.20 -4.70
C ALA A 22 -3.73 6.63 -5.42
N ALA A 23 -4.55 7.47 -6.04
CA ALA A 23 -5.72 7.04 -6.80
C ALA A 23 -5.29 6.15 -7.98
N ARG A 24 -4.23 6.52 -8.70
CA ARG A 24 -3.70 5.73 -9.81
C ARG A 24 -3.16 4.38 -9.33
N MET A 25 -2.43 4.37 -8.22
CA MET A 25 -1.90 3.13 -7.64
C MET A 25 -3.03 2.19 -7.20
N SER A 26 -4.07 2.73 -6.57
CA SER A 26 -5.25 1.96 -6.19
C SER A 26 -5.91 1.30 -7.41
N GLU A 27 -6.08 2.04 -8.48
CA GLU A 27 -6.66 1.54 -9.73
C GLU A 27 -5.83 0.41 -10.32
N LEU A 28 -4.51 0.58 -10.38
CA LEU A 28 -3.60 -0.42 -10.94
C LEU A 28 -3.52 -1.68 -10.07
N ALA A 29 -3.45 -1.51 -8.76
CA ALA A 29 -3.36 -2.64 -7.83
C ALA A 29 -4.56 -3.58 -7.98
N GLN A 30 -5.76 -3.02 -8.13
CA GLN A 30 -6.99 -3.79 -8.27
C GLN A 30 -7.01 -4.66 -9.53
N LYS A 31 -6.20 -4.34 -10.52
CA LYS A 31 -6.09 -5.09 -11.78
C LYS A 31 -5.01 -6.16 -11.73
N MET A 32 -4.21 -6.20 -10.69
CA MET A 32 -3.12 -7.17 -10.59
C MET A 32 -3.64 -8.57 -10.27
N PRO A 33 -3.10 -9.62 -10.92
CA PRO A 33 -3.42 -10.99 -10.55
C PRO A 33 -3.12 -11.25 -9.08
N GLY A 34 -4.04 -11.89 -8.38
CA GLY A 34 -3.85 -12.22 -6.96
C GLY A 34 -4.21 -11.11 -5.98
N TYR A 35 -4.63 -9.95 -6.47
CA TYR A 35 -5.12 -8.87 -5.60
C TYR A 35 -6.39 -9.31 -4.88
N ILE A 36 -6.47 -9.06 -3.57
CA ILE A 36 -7.65 -9.36 -2.76
C ILE A 36 -8.35 -8.07 -2.34
N SER A 37 -7.65 -7.20 -1.63
CA SER A 37 -8.22 -5.95 -1.12
C SER A 37 -7.15 -4.98 -0.67
N HIS A 38 -7.53 -3.71 -0.49
CA HIS A 38 -6.71 -2.77 0.24
C HIS A 38 -7.59 -1.73 0.92
N LYS A 39 -7.07 -1.17 2.00
CA LYS A 39 -7.76 -0.11 2.73
C LYS A 39 -6.76 0.75 3.48
N GLY A 40 -7.00 2.06 3.46
CA GLY A 40 -6.19 3.03 4.18
C GLY A 40 -6.86 3.49 5.46
N PHE A 41 -6.04 3.79 6.47
CA PHE A 41 -6.47 4.27 7.77
C PHE A 41 -5.57 5.44 8.18
N VAL A 42 -6.10 6.33 9.01
CA VAL A 42 -5.32 7.44 9.58
C VAL A 42 -5.45 7.37 11.09
N ALA A 43 -4.32 7.27 11.78
CA ALA A 43 -4.30 7.27 13.23
C ALA A 43 -4.54 8.68 13.79
N ALA A 44 -4.86 8.77 15.09
CA ALA A 44 -5.12 10.05 15.74
C ALA A 44 -3.91 11.01 15.68
N ASP A 45 -2.69 10.46 15.64
CA ASP A 45 -1.45 11.25 15.53
C ASP A 45 -1.05 11.61 14.10
N GLY A 46 -1.91 11.27 13.11
CA GLY A 46 -1.66 11.56 11.71
C GLY A 46 -0.91 10.50 10.94
N GLU A 47 -0.45 9.42 11.57
CA GLU A 47 0.17 8.31 10.86
C GLU A 47 -0.84 7.65 9.93
N ARG A 48 -0.43 7.37 8.70
CA ARG A 48 -1.26 6.68 7.71
C ARG A 48 -0.83 5.23 7.63
N VAL A 49 -1.82 4.34 7.54
CA VAL A 49 -1.56 2.91 7.40
C VAL A 49 -2.40 2.39 6.24
N THR A 50 -1.77 1.73 5.29
CA THR A 50 -2.48 1.03 4.21
C THR A 50 -2.23 -0.46 4.38
N ILE A 51 -3.30 -1.24 4.39
CA ILE A 51 -3.24 -2.69 4.46
C ILE A 51 -3.65 -3.21 3.09
N VAL A 52 -2.76 -3.98 2.45
CA VAL A 52 -2.98 -4.55 1.12
C VAL A 52 -2.87 -6.05 1.20
N GLU A 53 -3.87 -6.75 0.66
CA GLU A 53 -3.91 -8.20 0.69
C GLU A 53 -3.72 -8.79 -0.70
N PHE A 54 -2.81 -9.76 -0.84
CA PHE A 54 -2.59 -10.54 -2.04
C PHE A 54 -2.69 -12.03 -1.72
N GLU A 55 -3.04 -12.83 -2.72
CA GLU A 55 -3.17 -14.29 -2.56
C GLU A 55 -1.84 -14.95 -2.19
N SER A 56 -0.72 -14.40 -2.66
CA SER A 56 0.61 -14.99 -2.49
C SER A 56 1.70 -13.93 -2.45
N GLU A 57 2.87 -14.33 -1.97
CA GLU A 57 4.05 -13.48 -2.00
C GLU A 57 4.47 -13.15 -3.43
N GLU A 58 4.32 -14.11 -4.35
CA GLU A 58 4.62 -13.90 -5.76
C GLU A 58 3.76 -12.78 -6.35
N ALA A 59 2.46 -12.79 -6.06
CA ALA A 59 1.54 -11.73 -6.52
C ALA A 59 1.93 -10.36 -5.93
N GLN A 60 2.29 -10.32 -4.67
CA GLN A 60 2.73 -9.11 -4.01
C GLN A 60 4.03 -8.57 -4.63
N ARG A 61 4.98 -9.45 -4.93
CA ARG A 61 6.23 -9.06 -5.60
C ARG A 61 5.98 -8.51 -7.00
N ALA A 62 5.06 -9.10 -7.75
CA ALA A 62 4.70 -8.64 -9.09
C ALA A 62 4.13 -7.21 -9.03
N TRP A 63 3.28 -6.92 -8.05
CA TRP A 63 2.78 -5.56 -7.84
C TRP A 63 3.90 -4.59 -7.50
N ARG A 64 4.77 -4.98 -6.57
CA ARG A 64 5.91 -4.17 -6.17
C ARG A 64 6.83 -3.83 -7.35
N ALA A 65 6.96 -4.75 -8.30
CA ALA A 65 7.80 -4.59 -9.48
C ALA A 65 7.11 -3.88 -10.66
N HIS A 66 5.82 -3.56 -10.54
CA HIS A 66 5.09 -2.88 -11.59
C HIS A 66 5.75 -1.52 -11.90
N PRO A 67 6.01 -1.20 -13.19
CA PRO A 67 6.75 0.01 -13.54
C PRO A 67 6.19 1.30 -12.96
N GLU A 68 4.86 1.47 -12.96
CA GLU A 68 4.24 2.66 -12.38
C GLU A 68 4.35 2.68 -10.85
N HIS A 69 4.34 1.50 -10.20
CA HIS A 69 4.53 1.41 -8.77
C HIS A 69 5.98 1.78 -8.38
N ILE A 70 6.94 1.38 -9.21
CA ILE A 70 8.35 1.77 -9.03
C ILE A 70 8.49 3.29 -9.11
N GLU A 71 7.82 3.93 -10.08
CA GLU A 71 7.81 5.39 -10.19
C GLU A 71 7.22 6.06 -8.96
N ALA A 72 6.10 5.53 -8.45
CA ALA A 72 5.47 6.04 -7.23
C ALA A 72 6.41 5.89 -6.02
N GLN A 73 7.14 4.79 -5.91
CA GLN A 73 8.13 4.58 -4.85
C GLN A 73 9.25 5.61 -4.91
N LYS A 74 9.74 5.94 -6.11
CA LYS A 74 10.78 6.97 -6.29
C LYS A 74 10.26 8.34 -5.86
N LYS A 75 9.06 8.70 -6.27
CA LYS A 75 8.43 9.96 -5.85
C LYS A 75 8.19 10.00 -4.35
N GLY A 76 7.80 8.88 -3.76
CA GLY A 76 7.63 8.76 -2.32
C GLY A 76 8.92 9.09 -1.56
N ARG A 77 10.03 8.45 -1.95
CA ARG A 77 11.33 8.71 -1.34
C ARG A 77 11.86 10.12 -1.62
N ALA A 78 11.52 10.68 -2.78
CA ALA A 78 11.99 12.01 -3.17
C ALA A 78 11.29 13.15 -2.44
N GLY A 79 10.02 12.97 -2.00
CA GLY A 79 9.33 14.08 -1.39
C GLY A 79 7.92 13.85 -0.86
N PHE A 80 7.27 12.74 -1.20
CA PHE A 80 5.91 12.49 -0.71
C PHE A 80 5.88 12.18 0.77
N TYR A 81 6.84 11.40 1.26
CA TYR A 81 6.83 10.91 2.64
C TYR A 81 7.92 11.55 3.48
N LEU A 82 7.56 11.96 4.70
CA LEU A 82 8.54 12.32 5.72
C LEU A 82 9.24 11.08 6.26
N GLU A 83 8.47 9.99 6.39
CA GLU A 83 8.97 8.68 6.77
C GLU A 83 8.01 7.60 6.30
N TYR A 84 8.51 6.37 6.11
CA TYR A 84 7.64 5.22 5.86
C TYR A 84 8.32 3.92 6.26
N ARG A 85 7.48 2.90 6.46
CA ARG A 85 7.92 1.54 6.72
C ARG A 85 6.97 0.57 6.04
N ILE A 86 7.52 -0.45 5.39
CA ILE A 86 6.76 -1.49 4.72
C ILE A 86 7.09 -2.82 5.37
N GLN A 87 6.05 -3.58 5.73
CA GLN A 87 6.19 -4.94 6.25
C GLN A 87 5.33 -5.86 5.41
N VAL A 88 5.92 -6.96 4.95
CA VAL A 88 5.23 -7.99 4.18
C VAL A 88 5.11 -9.22 5.08
N CYS A 89 3.89 -9.63 5.37
CA CYS A 89 3.61 -10.65 6.37
C CYS A 89 2.77 -11.77 5.77
N GLU A 90 3.12 -13.02 6.07
CA GLU A 90 2.26 -14.16 5.76
C GLU A 90 1.16 -14.25 6.81
N VAL A 91 -0.01 -14.72 6.40
CA VAL A 91 -1.15 -14.94 7.30
C VAL A 91 -1.33 -16.45 7.46
N PRO A 92 -0.77 -17.05 8.52
CA PRO A 92 -0.86 -18.50 8.72
C PRO A 92 -2.28 -18.97 9.02
N ARG A 93 -3.10 -18.11 9.58
CA ARG A 93 -4.52 -18.38 9.81
C ARG A 93 -5.30 -17.09 10.01
N GLN A 94 -6.58 -17.17 9.75
CA GLN A 94 -7.48 -16.04 9.85
C GLN A 94 -8.83 -16.51 10.40
N THR A 95 -9.41 -15.74 11.27
CA THR A 95 -10.76 -15.98 11.82
C THR A 95 -11.61 -14.75 11.56
N SER A 96 -12.81 -14.94 11.06
CA SER A 96 -13.75 -13.86 10.75
C SER A 96 -15.11 -14.11 11.40
N PHE A 97 -15.77 -13.03 11.78
CA PHE A 97 -17.14 -13.04 12.28
C PHE A 97 -17.86 -11.82 11.70
N PRO A 98 -19.07 -11.98 11.12
CA PRO A 98 -19.71 -13.28 10.82
C PRO A 98 -18.94 -14.00 9.72
N LYS A 99 -19.19 -15.29 9.62
CA LYS A 99 -18.55 -16.13 8.59
C LYS A 99 -19.14 -15.86 7.22
#